data_dddd91368a62523668999432d757705a
#
_entry.id   dddd91368a62523668999432d757705a
#
_cell.length_a   1.000
_cell.length_b   1.000
_cell.length_c   1.000
_cell.angle_alpha   90.00
_cell.angle_beta   90.00
_cell.angle_gamma   90.00
#
_symmetry.space_group_name_H-M   'P 1'
#
loop_
_entity.id
_entity.type
_entity.pdbx_description
1 polymer ?
#
loop_
_entity_poly.entity_id
_entity_poly.type
_entity_poly.pdbx_seq_one_letter_code
_entity_poly.pdbx_strand_id
1 'polypeptide(L)'
;MKESFWGFGLVLFGIVLFAVIMIVQRLSTTNEQDFYLGREVLASSMTDAVDYGTFRKTGELVIVKEKFVEIFIRRFAESVPADRTYKLDFYDIREYPPKASVRIRTKSTETGVGGGSYAASIDTLLSGVLETVESRDELMDASAGVYW
;
A
#
# COMPACT_ATOMS: atom_id res chain seq x y z
N MET A 1 -5.19 -5.24 -55.62
CA MET A 1 -6.16 -4.93 -54.53
C MET A 1 -6.13 -5.89 -53.33
N LYS A 2 -5.68 -7.13 -53.46
CA LYS A 2 -5.61 -8.08 -52.32
C LYS A 2 -4.48 -7.74 -51.31
N GLU A 3 -3.36 -7.22 -51.75
CA GLU A 3 -2.20 -6.91 -50.91
C GLU A 3 -2.43 -5.71 -49.98
N SER A 4 -3.21 -4.70 -50.42
CA SER A 4 -3.56 -3.55 -49.64
C SER A 4 -4.47 -3.90 -48.45
N PHE A 5 -5.30 -4.93 -48.58
CA PHE A 5 -6.20 -5.37 -47.52
C PHE A 5 -5.45 -6.03 -46.34
N TRP A 6 -4.37 -6.75 -46.63
CA TRP A 6 -3.49 -7.34 -45.63
C TRP A 6 -2.75 -6.28 -44.81
N GLY A 7 -2.27 -5.23 -45.47
CA GLY A 7 -1.63 -4.09 -44.79
C GLY A 7 -2.57 -3.36 -43.83
N PHE A 8 -3.82 -3.13 -44.26
CA PHE A 8 -4.83 -2.50 -43.42
C PHE A 8 -5.18 -3.37 -42.20
N GLY A 9 -5.33 -4.69 -42.40
CA GLY A 9 -5.59 -5.64 -41.32
C GLY A 9 -4.46 -5.68 -40.28
N LEU A 10 -3.20 -5.58 -40.71
CA LEU A 10 -2.03 -5.57 -39.84
C LEU A 10 -1.95 -4.30 -38.99
N VAL A 11 -2.27 -3.13 -39.58
CA VAL A 11 -2.32 -1.85 -38.86
C VAL A 11 -3.44 -1.87 -37.81
N LEU A 12 -4.62 -2.35 -38.17
CA LEU A 12 -5.75 -2.44 -37.25
C LEU A 12 -5.46 -3.38 -36.08
N PHE A 13 -4.83 -4.53 -36.36
CA PHE A 13 -4.39 -5.45 -35.34
C PHE A 13 -3.35 -4.82 -34.41
N GLY A 14 -2.39 -4.05 -34.94
CA GLY A 14 -1.41 -3.31 -34.14
C GLY A 14 -2.06 -2.29 -33.18
N ILE A 15 -3.08 -1.57 -33.65
CA ILE A 15 -3.83 -0.62 -32.81
C ILE A 15 -4.56 -1.34 -31.68
N VAL A 16 -5.20 -2.47 -31.97
CA VAL A 16 -5.90 -3.27 -30.95
C VAL A 16 -4.90 -3.81 -29.90
N LEU A 17 -3.76 -4.36 -30.31
CA LEU A 17 -2.72 -4.81 -29.39
C LEU A 17 -2.21 -3.67 -28.51
N PHE A 18 -1.95 -2.51 -29.09
CA PHE A 18 -1.51 -1.34 -28.34
C PHE A 18 -2.55 -0.92 -27.30
N ALA A 19 -3.84 -0.90 -27.66
CA ALA A 19 -4.91 -0.59 -26.72
C ALA A 19 -4.99 -1.58 -25.55
N VAL A 20 -4.83 -2.89 -25.83
CA VAL A 20 -4.80 -3.93 -24.79
C VAL A 20 -3.61 -3.74 -23.84
N ILE A 21 -2.41 -3.47 -24.37
CA ILE A 21 -1.22 -3.22 -23.56
C ILE A 21 -1.44 -2.01 -22.65
N MET A 22 -2.00 -0.92 -23.17
CA MET A 22 -2.30 0.28 -22.38
C MET A 22 -3.25 0.00 -21.23
N ILE A 23 -4.28 -0.81 -21.45
CA ILE A 23 -5.26 -1.19 -20.40
C ILE A 23 -4.56 -2.01 -19.31
N VAL A 24 -3.78 -3.02 -19.71
CA VAL A 24 -3.05 -3.88 -18.75
C VAL A 24 -2.05 -3.06 -17.91
N GLN A 25 -1.31 -2.14 -18.54
CA GLN A 25 -0.36 -1.29 -17.82
C GLN A 25 -1.08 -0.38 -16.80
N ARG A 26 -2.20 0.22 -17.16
CA ARG A 26 -2.97 1.06 -16.24
C ARG A 26 -3.44 0.30 -15.01
N LEU A 27 -3.97 -0.91 -15.19
CA LEU A 27 -4.43 -1.75 -14.08
C LEU A 27 -3.27 -2.15 -13.15
N SER A 28 -2.13 -2.52 -13.71
CA SER A 28 -0.95 -2.91 -12.94
C SER A 28 -0.38 -1.75 -12.12
N THR A 29 -0.19 -0.59 -12.75
CA THR A 29 0.39 0.60 -12.11
C THR A 29 -0.48 1.12 -10.96
N THR A 30 -1.79 1.11 -11.11
CA THR A 30 -2.72 1.57 -10.08
C THR A 30 -2.64 0.70 -8.82
N ASN A 31 -2.57 -0.62 -8.99
CA ASN A 31 -2.48 -1.56 -7.87
C ASN A 31 -1.17 -1.39 -7.07
N GLU A 32 -0.06 -1.22 -7.76
CA GLU A 32 1.24 -0.99 -7.14
C GLU A 32 1.27 0.34 -6.37
N GLN A 33 0.74 1.41 -6.93
CA GLN A 33 0.67 2.71 -6.27
C GLN A 33 -0.15 2.67 -4.99
N ASP A 34 -1.33 2.08 -5.01
CA ASP A 34 -2.21 1.94 -3.84
C ASP A 34 -1.53 1.10 -2.74
N PHE A 35 -0.75 0.07 -3.11
CA PHE A 35 0.01 -0.75 -2.17
C PHE A 35 1.14 0.03 -1.49
N TYR A 36 1.99 0.72 -2.26
CA TYR A 36 3.11 1.48 -1.70
C TYR A 36 2.64 2.64 -0.83
N LEU A 37 1.62 3.36 -1.28
CA LEU A 37 1.00 4.44 -0.54
C LEU A 37 0.41 3.94 0.79
N GLY A 38 -0.35 2.86 0.76
CA GLY A 38 -0.91 2.26 1.96
C GLY A 38 0.16 1.80 2.94
N ARG A 39 1.27 1.24 2.45
CA ARG A 39 2.41 0.81 3.28
C ARG A 39 3.12 1.99 3.94
N GLU A 40 3.34 3.07 3.20
CA GLU A 40 3.97 4.28 3.72
C GLU A 40 3.10 4.93 4.80
N VAL A 41 1.79 5.07 4.53
CA VAL A 41 0.83 5.60 5.51
C VAL A 41 0.76 4.71 6.75
N LEU A 42 0.79 3.37 6.58
CA LEU A 42 0.79 2.43 7.71
C LEU A 42 2.02 2.65 8.61
N ALA A 43 3.22 2.63 8.02
CA ALA A 43 4.46 2.79 8.77
C ALA A 43 4.53 4.14 9.49
N SER A 44 4.21 5.23 8.80
CA SER A 44 4.24 6.57 9.39
C SER A 44 3.18 6.76 10.48
N SER A 45 1.98 6.19 10.31
CA SER A 45 0.92 6.27 11.31
C SER A 45 1.22 5.44 12.55
N MET A 46 1.86 4.28 12.41
CA MET A 46 2.33 3.50 13.56
C MET A 46 3.38 4.26 14.35
N THR A 47 4.35 4.87 13.68
CA THR A 47 5.42 5.67 14.34
C THR A 47 4.83 6.86 15.11
N ASP A 48 3.89 7.59 14.52
CA ASP A 48 3.27 8.76 15.18
C ASP A 48 2.29 8.36 16.29
N ALA A 49 1.79 7.12 16.27
CA ALA A 49 0.92 6.59 17.32
C ALA A 49 1.67 6.08 18.55
N VAL A 50 3.00 6.08 18.52
CA VAL A 50 3.83 5.67 19.66
C VAL A 50 3.52 6.52 20.90
N ASP A 51 3.40 5.86 22.05
CA ASP A 51 3.34 6.52 23.36
C ASP A 51 4.77 6.78 23.87
N TYR A 52 5.26 7.96 23.55
CA TYR A 52 6.58 8.41 24.00
C TYR A 52 6.67 8.55 25.52
N GLY A 53 5.55 8.73 26.23
CA GLY A 53 5.52 8.80 27.69
C GLY A 53 5.86 7.46 28.31
N THR A 54 5.26 6.40 27.84
CA THR A 54 5.56 5.02 28.25
C THR A 54 6.97 4.63 27.83
N PHE A 55 7.35 4.91 26.59
CA PHE A 55 8.70 4.59 26.08
C PHE A 55 9.83 5.19 26.94
N ARG A 56 9.67 6.46 27.37
CA ARG A 56 10.68 7.11 28.24
C ARG A 56 10.76 6.52 29.64
N LYS A 57 9.70 5.90 30.13
CA LYS A 57 9.63 5.34 31.50
C LYS A 57 10.11 3.88 31.55
N THR A 58 9.72 3.09 30.59
CA THR A 58 9.89 1.63 30.60
C THR A 58 10.88 1.12 29.54
N GLY A 59 11.18 1.93 28.51
CA GLY A 59 11.90 1.49 27.33
C GLY A 59 11.07 0.63 26.35
N GLU A 60 9.82 0.35 26.70
CA GLU A 60 8.93 -0.47 25.88
C GLU A 60 8.23 0.36 24.80
N LEU A 61 8.23 -0.15 23.59
CA LEU A 61 7.53 0.47 22.47
C LEU A 61 6.05 0.07 22.50
N VAL A 62 5.20 1.04 22.79
CA VAL A 62 3.74 0.86 22.84
C VAL A 62 3.08 1.83 21.89
N ILE A 63 2.09 1.39 21.13
CA ILE A 63 1.24 2.28 20.30
C ILE A 63 -0.13 2.46 20.93
N VAL A 64 -0.70 3.66 20.76
CA VAL A 64 -2.08 3.93 21.16
C VAL A 64 -2.99 3.61 19.98
N LYS A 65 -3.84 2.60 20.13
CA LYS A 65 -4.70 2.06 19.08
C LYS A 65 -5.61 3.12 18.44
N GLU A 66 -6.29 3.92 19.26
CA GLU A 66 -7.22 4.95 18.79
C GLU A 66 -6.48 6.03 17.99
N LYS A 67 -5.32 6.44 18.48
CA LYS A 67 -4.46 7.43 17.83
C LYS A 67 -3.95 6.90 16.49
N PHE A 68 -3.56 5.63 16.43
CA PHE A 68 -3.15 4.99 15.19
C PHE A 68 -4.24 5.01 14.13
N VAL A 69 -5.46 4.58 14.48
CA VAL A 69 -6.61 4.52 13.56
C VAL A 69 -6.95 5.92 13.04
N GLU A 70 -6.98 6.93 13.93
CA GLU A 70 -7.28 8.31 13.56
C GLU A 70 -6.22 8.87 12.58
N ILE A 71 -4.94 8.72 12.90
CA ILE A 71 -3.84 9.21 12.06
C ILE A 71 -3.84 8.50 10.71
N PHE A 72 -4.03 7.18 10.71
CA PHE A 72 -4.07 6.39 9.47
C PHE A 72 -5.18 6.88 8.55
N ILE A 73 -6.41 6.99 9.05
CA ILE A 73 -7.57 7.43 8.25
C ILE A 73 -7.33 8.83 7.67
N ARG A 74 -6.83 9.76 8.48
CA ARG A 74 -6.56 11.14 8.05
C ARG A 74 -5.52 11.18 6.93
N ARG A 75 -4.36 10.57 7.15
CA ARG A 75 -3.27 10.55 6.16
C ARG A 75 -3.64 9.81 4.89
N PHE A 76 -4.33 8.70 5.05
CA PHE A 76 -4.80 7.94 3.90
C PHE A 76 -5.78 8.76 3.06
N ALA A 77 -6.75 9.44 3.68
CA ALA A 77 -7.70 10.30 2.98
C ALA A 77 -7.03 11.49 2.28
N GLU A 78 -5.96 12.04 2.84
CA GLU A 78 -5.17 13.12 2.23
C GLU A 78 -4.32 12.65 1.04
N SER A 79 -3.96 11.37 1.02
CA SER A 79 -3.03 10.80 0.04
C SER A 79 -3.71 10.14 -1.15
N VAL A 80 -4.98 9.76 -1.02
CA VAL A 80 -5.71 9.04 -2.09
C VAL A 80 -6.50 10.00 -2.98
N PRO A 81 -6.69 9.64 -4.28
CA PRO A 81 -7.54 10.39 -5.17
C PRO A 81 -8.99 10.43 -4.69
N ALA A 82 -9.63 11.60 -4.79
CA ALA A 82 -11.02 11.81 -4.35
C ALA A 82 -12.09 11.17 -5.26
N ASP A 83 -11.68 10.66 -6.42
CA ASP A 83 -12.56 10.05 -7.42
C ASP A 83 -12.88 8.57 -7.15
N ARG A 84 -12.28 7.99 -6.10
CA ARG A 84 -12.42 6.57 -5.75
C ARG A 84 -13.03 6.39 -4.37
N THR A 85 -13.74 5.27 -4.22
CA THR A 85 -14.29 4.86 -2.92
C THR A 85 -13.40 3.79 -2.32
N TYR A 86 -12.91 4.07 -1.11
CA TYR A 86 -12.08 3.16 -0.34
C TYR A 86 -12.84 2.64 0.88
N LYS A 87 -12.70 1.34 1.14
CA LYS A 87 -13.15 0.71 2.37
C LYS A 87 -11.94 0.22 3.13
N LEU A 88 -11.78 0.71 4.36
CA LEU A 88 -10.70 0.35 5.27
C LEU A 88 -11.23 -0.57 6.34
N ASP A 89 -10.66 -1.75 6.45
CA ASP A 89 -10.96 -2.70 7.53
C ASP A 89 -9.69 -2.88 8.38
N PHE A 90 -9.76 -2.48 9.64
CA PHE A 90 -8.67 -2.63 10.60
C PHE A 90 -8.83 -3.92 11.39
N TYR A 91 -7.74 -4.70 11.53
CA TYR A 91 -7.74 -5.92 12.32
C TYR A 91 -6.34 -6.22 12.87
N ASP A 92 -6.28 -7.04 13.92
CA ASP A 92 -5.05 -7.44 14.61
C ASP A 92 -4.18 -6.24 15.04
N ILE A 93 -4.82 -5.18 15.58
CA ILE A 93 -4.10 -4.06 16.17
C ILE A 93 -3.72 -4.45 17.59
N ARG A 94 -2.42 -4.52 17.85
CA ARG A 94 -1.84 -4.79 19.17
C ARG A 94 -1.02 -3.59 19.61
N GLU A 95 -1.19 -3.23 20.86
CA GLU A 95 -0.45 -2.12 21.46
C GLU A 95 0.97 -2.54 21.84
N TYR A 96 1.12 -3.80 22.31
CA TYR A 96 2.40 -4.39 22.70
C TYR A 96 2.42 -5.90 22.36
N PRO A 97 3.43 -6.43 21.65
CA PRO A 97 4.31 -5.67 20.74
C PRO A 97 3.51 -4.96 19.65
N PRO A 98 3.95 -3.76 19.21
CA PRO A 98 3.18 -2.95 18.27
C PRO A 98 3.01 -3.64 16.93
N LYS A 99 1.76 -3.96 16.59
CA LYS A 99 1.38 -4.58 15.33
C LYS A 99 0.08 -3.97 14.83
N ALA A 100 -0.01 -3.70 13.55
CA ALA A 100 -1.24 -3.28 12.93
C ALA A 100 -1.42 -3.92 11.56
N SER A 101 -2.63 -4.35 11.26
CA SER A 101 -3.03 -4.88 9.96
C SER A 101 -4.23 -4.14 9.42
N VAL A 102 -4.14 -3.69 8.18
CA VAL A 102 -5.18 -2.93 7.49
C VAL A 102 -5.46 -3.57 6.15
N ARG A 103 -6.73 -3.79 5.85
CA ARG A 103 -7.19 -4.20 4.52
C ARG A 103 -7.82 -3.00 3.83
N ILE A 104 -7.30 -2.68 2.66
CA ILE A 104 -7.78 -1.59 1.82
C ILE A 104 -8.51 -2.22 0.64
N ARG A 105 -9.80 -1.95 0.52
CA ARG A 105 -10.60 -2.35 -0.63
C ARG A 105 -10.99 -1.11 -1.43
N THR A 106 -10.59 -1.10 -2.69
CA THR A 106 -10.88 -0.03 -3.62
C THR A 106 -11.94 -0.50 -4.60
N LYS A 107 -12.98 0.29 -4.79
CA LYS A 107 -13.92 0.12 -5.89
C LYS A 107 -13.65 1.23 -6.90
N SER A 108 -13.10 0.86 -8.05
CA SER A 108 -12.99 1.76 -9.20
C SER A 108 -14.13 1.45 -10.17
N THR A 109 -14.88 2.48 -10.53
CA THR A 109 -15.86 2.38 -11.62
C THR A 109 -15.23 3.05 -12.83
N GLU A 110 -14.61 2.26 -13.70
CA GLU A 110 -14.07 2.79 -14.94
C GLU A 110 -15.12 2.67 -16.04
N THR A 111 -15.36 3.78 -16.73
CA THR A 111 -16.20 3.81 -17.92
C THR A 111 -15.33 3.38 -19.10
N GLY A 112 -15.54 2.17 -19.59
CA GLY A 112 -14.82 1.65 -20.75
C GLY A 112 -15.24 2.35 -22.05
N VAL A 113 -14.34 2.28 -23.04
CA VAL A 113 -14.62 2.72 -24.42
C VAL A 113 -15.78 1.87 -24.97
N GLY A 114 -16.94 2.49 -25.17
CA GLY A 114 -18.16 1.81 -25.62
C GLY A 114 -19.33 1.85 -24.61
N GLY A 115 -19.20 2.60 -23.50
CA GLY A 115 -20.31 2.83 -22.54
C GLY A 115 -20.55 1.67 -21.56
N GLY A 116 -19.69 0.67 -21.52
CA GLY A 116 -19.67 -0.37 -20.49
C GLY A 116 -18.92 0.09 -19.25
N SER A 117 -19.53 0.03 -18.07
CA SER A 117 -18.83 0.26 -16.81
C SER A 117 -18.30 -1.07 -16.28
N TYR A 118 -17.00 -1.15 -16.09
CA TYR A 118 -16.35 -2.28 -15.42
C TYR A 118 -16.02 -1.87 -13.99
N ALA A 119 -16.55 -2.60 -13.02
CA ALA A 119 -16.15 -2.44 -11.62
C ALA A 119 -14.98 -3.34 -11.32
N ALA A 120 -13.80 -2.78 -11.18
CA ALA A 120 -12.64 -3.50 -10.65
C ALA A 120 -12.58 -3.29 -9.14
N SER A 121 -12.53 -4.37 -8.37
CA SER A 121 -12.27 -4.32 -6.93
C SER A 121 -10.84 -4.78 -6.66
N ILE A 122 -10.05 -3.92 -6.07
CA ILE A 122 -8.70 -4.23 -5.62
C ILE A 122 -8.77 -4.47 -4.11
N ASP A 123 -8.21 -5.58 -3.64
CA ASP A 123 -8.13 -5.95 -2.22
C ASP A 123 -6.66 -6.03 -1.83
N THR A 124 -6.20 -5.08 -1.05
CA THR A 124 -4.81 -4.97 -0.61
C THR A 124 -4.73 -5.18 0.90
N LEU A 125 -3.94 -6.17 1.33
CA LEU A 125 -3.67 -6.48 2.71
C LEU A 125 -2.30 -5.95 3.11
N LEU A 126 -2.27 -5.10 4.13
CA LEU A 126 -1.06 -4.52 4.69
C LEU A 126 -0.91 -4.96 6.15
N SER A 127 0.31 -5.33 6.53
CA SER A 127 0.65 -5.65 7.90
C SER A 127 1.99 -5.00 8.25
N GLY A 128 2.04 -4.34 9.40
CA GLY A 128 3.24 -3.70 9.93
C GLY A 128 3.50 -4.10 11.37
N VAL A 129 4.77 -4.22 11.72
CA VAL A 129 5.28 -4.42 13.08
C VAL A 129 6.31 -3.33 13.33
N LEU A 130 6.25 -2.70 14.49
CA LEU A 130 7.27 -1.77 14.94
C LEU A 130 8.17 -2.48 15.95
N GLU A 131 9.46 -2.44 15.67
CA GLU A 131 10.51 -2.98 16.55
C GLU A 131 11.43 -1.85 16.98
N THR A 132 11.93 -1.94 18.22
CA THR A 132 13.06 -1.10 18.64
C THR A 132 14.31 -1.61 17.95
N VAL A 133 15.00 -0.72 17.26
CA VAL A 133 16.35 -1.04 16.81
C VAL A 133 17.20 -1.16 18.09
N GLU A 134 17.69 -2.35 18.36
CA GLU A 134 18.65 -2.62 19.42
C GLU A 134 19.79 -1.61 19.33
N SER A 135 20.17 -1.03 20.46
CA SER A 135 21.14 0.06 20.46
C SER A 135 22.42 -0.41 19.79
N ARG A 136 23.02 0.48 19.00
CA ARG A 136 24.24 0.20 18.23
C ARG A 136 25.37 -0.38 19.09
N ASP A 137 25.30 -0.16 20.39
CA ASP A 137 26.27 -0.62 21.39
C ASP A 137 26.16 -2.14 21.63
N GLU A 138 24.94 -2.73 21.60
CA GLU A 138 24.74 -4.19 21.68
C GLU A 138 25.23 -4.92 20.43
N LEU A 139 25.09 -4.29 19.24
CA LEU A 139 25.63 -4.84 17.99
C LEU A 139 27.14 -4.79 17.93
N MET A 140 27.80 -3.80 18.59
CA MET A 140 29.26 -3.74 18.68
C MET A 140 29.80 -4.76 19.68
N ASP A 141 29.11 -5.00 20.78
CA ASP A 141 29.47 -6.01 21.77
C ASP A 141 29.36 -7.45 21.24
N ALA A 142 28.27 -7.70 20.46
CA ALA A 142 28.08 -8.98 19.75
C ALA A 142 29.16 -9.22 18.68
N SER A 143 29.68 -8.15 18.03
CA SER A 143 30.76 -8.25 17.05
C SER A 143 32.15 -8.37 17.68
N ALA A 144 32.34 -7.88 18.90
CA ALA A 144 33.60 -7.99 19.64
C ALA A 144 33.86 -9.38 20.24
N GLY A 145 32.81 -10.24 20.30
CA GLY A 145 32.90 -11.61 20.82
C GLY A 145 33.33 -12.69 19.83
N VAL A 146 33.69 -12.35 18.59
CA VAL A 146 34.08 -13.34 17.55
C VAL A 146 35.55 -13.12 17.10
N TYR A 147 36.46 -13.16 18.02
CA TYR A 147 37.89 -13.42 17.73
C TYR A 147 38.43 -14.40 18.74
N TRP A 148 38.28 -15.69 18.41
CA TRP A 148 39.19 -16.78 18.80
C TRP A 148 39.06 -17.93 17.82
#